data_787dfb543f1625e598806820d65cedc1
#
_entry.id   787dfb543f1625e598806820d65cedc1
#
_cell.length_a   1.000
_cell.length_b   1.000
_cell.length_c   1.000
_cell.angle_alpha   90.00
_cell.angle_beta   90.00
_cell.angle_gamma   90.00
#
_symmetry.space_group_name_H-M   'P 1'
#
loop_
_entity.id
_entity.type
_entity.pdbx_description
1 polymer ?
#
loop_
_entity_poly.entity_id
_entity_poly.type
_entity_poly.pdbx_seq_one_letter_code
_entity_poly.pdbx_strand_id
1 'polypeptide(L)'
;PVIAAVHGVCFGGGLQIASGADIRVIDPTARMAVMELKWGLVPDMGGYALWKGLVRDDVLRELTYTNREFSGTDAKDLGFATYVDPNPVARAMAIAADIANRNPTAQRAAARLSNR
;
A
#
# COMPACT_ATOMS: atom_id res chain seq x y z
N PRO A 1 -3.00 -14.62 -0.88
CA PRO A 1 -2.26 -13.35 -0.81
C PRO A 1 -2.50 -12.45 -2.02
N VAL A 2 -2.53 -11.15 -1.79
CA VAL A 2 -2.68 -10.15 -2.83
C VAL A 2 -1.46 -9.24 -2.82
N ILE A 3 -0.90 -8.98 -4.00
CA ILE A 3 0.26 -8.12 -4.16
C ILE A 3 -0.14 -6.95 -5.05
N ALA A 4 0.08 -5.73 -4.57
CA ALA A 4 -0.10 -4.53 -5.37
C ALA A 4 1.24 -4.12 -5.98
N ALA A 5 1.25 -3.89 -7.29
CA ALA A 5 2.36 -3.29 -8.02
C ALA A 5 1.94 -1.87 -8.39
N VAL A 6 2.52 -0.88 -7.72
CA VAL A 6 2.10 0.51 -7.80
C VAL A 6 3.08 1.33 -8.64
N HIS A 7 2.56 2.04 -9.64
CA HIS A 7 3.35 2.97 -10.46
C HIS A 7 2.48 4.14 -10.90
N GLY A 8 3.10 5.22 -11.35
CA GLY A 8 2.39 6.41 -11.81
C GLY A 8 1.72 7.16 -10.66
N VAL A 9 0.44 7.47 -10.79
CA VAL A 9 -0.34 8.23 -9.82
C VAL A 9 -1.19 7.28 -8.98
N CYS A 10 -1.07 7.39 -7.66
CA CYS A 10 -1.81 6.58 -6.69
C CYS A 10 -2.39 7.51 -5.62
N PHE A 11 -3.49 8.20 -5.94
CA PHE A 11 -4.12 9.20 -5.10
C PHE A 11 -5.45 8.70 -4.52
N GLY A 12 -5.78 9.15 -3.33
CA GLY A 12 -7.12 8.97 -2.74
C GLY A 12 -7.56 7.52 -2.71
N GLY A 13 -8.66 7.20 -3.41
CA GLY A 13 -9.20 5.84 -3.49
C GLY A 13 -8.19 4.82 -3.99
N GLY A 14 -7.32 5.18 -4.93
CA GLY A 14 -6.25 4.31 -5.39
C GLY A 14 -5.28 3.92 -4.28
N LEU A 15 -4.91 4.89 -3.44
CA LEU A 15 -4.05 4.61 -2.28
C LEU A 15 -4.76 3.71 -1.26
N GLN A 16 -6.05 3.92 -1.01
CA GLN A 16 -6.84 3.08 -0.11
C GLN A 16 -6.91 1.63 -0.62
N ILE A 17 -7.19 1.45 -1.92
CA ILE A 17 -7.25 0.12 -2.54
C ILE A 17 -5.89 -0.59 -2.47
N ALA A 18 -4.81 0.08 -2.85
CA ALA A 18 -3.46 -0.48 -2.79
C ALA A 18 -3.08 -0.89 -1.36
N SER A 19 -3.50 -0.10 -0.38
CA SER A 19 -3.22 -0.37 1.03
C SER A 19 -3.90 -1.63 1.57
N GLY A 20 -4.94 -2.11 0.89
CA GLY A 20 -5.61 -3.36 1.22
C GLY A 20 -4.86 -4.62 0.77
N ALA A 21 -3.85 -4.48 -0.07
CA ALA A 21 -3.01 -5.62 -0.47
C ALA A 21 -2.10 -6.06 0.69
N ASP A 22 -1.75 -7.33 0.70
CA ASP A 22 -0.84 -7.89 1.72
C ASP A 22 0.58 -7.38 1.55
N ILE A 23 1.01 -7.21 0.31
CA ILE A 23 2.36 -6.77 -0.06
C ILE A 23 2.22 -5.66 -1.10
N ARG A 24 2.99 -4.58 -0.95
CA ARG A 24 2.98 -3.45 -1.89
C ARG A 24 4.39 -3.22 -2.40
N VAL A 25 4.56 -3.38 -3.72
CA VAL A 25 5.79 -3.04 -4.43
C VAL A 25 5.53 -1.74 -5.18
N ILE A 26 6.29 -0.71 -4.90
CA ILE A 26 6.01 0.64 -5.38
C ILE A 26 7.20 1.17 -6.18
N ASP A 27 6.92 1.72 -7.36
CA ASP A 27 7.90 2.43 -8.17
C ASP A 27 8.42 3.66 -7.39
N PRO A 28 9.74 3.89 -7.31
CA PRO A 28 10.29 5.03 -6.59
C PRO A 28 9.78 6.38 -7.08
N THR A 29 9.36 6.47 -8.35
CA THR A 29 8.83 7.70 -8.95
C THR A 29 7.32 7.81 -8.86
N ALA A 30 6.62 6.85 -8.25
CA ALA A 30 5.18 6.93 -8.06
C ALA A 30 4.81 8.18 -7.26
N ARG A 31 3.67 8.78 -7.62
CA ARG A 31 3.12 9.94 -6.93
C ARG A 31 1.94 9.47 -6.09
N MET A 32 2.01 9.69 -4.81
CA MET A 32 1.05 9.17 -3.83
C MET A 32 0.55 10.30 -2.95
N ALA A 33 -0.70 10.21 -2.52
CA ALA A 33 -1.28 11.17 -1.58
C ALA A 33 -2.60 10.66 -0.99
N VAL A 34 -2.87 11.07 0.25
CA VAL A 34 -4.23 11.03 0.83
C VAL A 34 -4.93 12.29 0.34
N MET A 35 -5.78 12.18 -0.66
CA MET A 35 -6.24 13.33 -1.44
C MET A 35 -7.68 13.77 -1.11
N GLU A 36 -8.41 12.99 -0.34
CA GLU A 36 -9.85 13.17 -0.14
C GLU A 36 -10.20 14.52 0.47
N LEU A 37 -9.47 14.99 1.49
CA LEU A 37 -9.77 16.23 2.19
C LEU A 37 -9.65 17.45 1.30
N LYS A 38 -8.80 17.40 0.27
CA LYS A 38 -8.68 18.46 -0.73
C LYS A 38 -10.04 18.78 -1.39
N TRP A 39 -10.89 17.76 -1.50
CA TRP A 39 -12.20 17.86 -2.15
C TRP A 39 -13.36 17.89 -1.15
N GLY A 40 -13.07 18.12 0.13
CA GLY A 40 -14.07 18.13 1.20
C GLY A 40 -14.62 16.77 1.59
N LEU A 41 -13.90 15.70 1.24
CA LEU A 41 -14.25 14.32 1.55
C LEU A 41 -13.32 13.75 2.61
N VAL A 42 -13.67 12.61 3.15
CA VAL A 42 -12.81 11.82 4.03
C VAL A 42 -12.53 10.44 3.41
N PRO A 43 -11.37 9.84 3.68
CA PRO A 43 -11.11 8.45 3.28
C PRO A 43 -12.13 7.52 3.93
N ASP A 44 -12.99 6.90 3.13
CA ASP A 44 -14.09 6.04 3.60
C ASP A 44 -14.11 4.64 2.96
N MET A 45 -13.02 4.27 2.31
CA MET A 45 -12.84 2.95 1.67
C MET A 45 -11.94 2.02 2.50
N GLY A 46 -11.99 2.13 3.81
CA GLY A 46 -11.19 1.33 4.73
C GLY A 46 -9.79 1.87 4.99
N GLY A 47 -9.41 3.02 4.41
CA GLY A 47 -8.06 3.55 4.48
C GLY A 47 -7.51 3.68 5.88
N TYR A 48 -8.23 4.32 6.79
CA TYR A 48 -7.75 4.52 8.16
C TYR A 48 -7.51 3.20 8.90
N ALA A 49 -8.40 2.23 8.75
CA ALA A 49 -8.25 0.93 9.38
C ALA A 49 -7.00 0.20 8.87
N LEU A 50 -6.71 0.32 7.58
CA LEU A 50 -5.53 -0.28 6.96
C LEU A 50 -4.24 0.46 7.36
N TRP A 51 -4.26 1.79 7.30
CA TRP A 51 -3.07 2.60 7.52
C TRP A 51 -2.59 2.61 8.97
N LYS A 52 -3.48 2.45 9.94
CA LYS A 52 -3.11 2.41 11.37
C LYS A 52 -2.10 1.32 11.70
N GLY A 53 -2.08 0.23 10.96
CA GLY A 53 -1.09 -0.82 11.13
C GLY A 53 0.20 -0.61 10.32
N LEU A 54 0.24 0.39 9.44
CA LEU A 54 1.34 0.61 8.49
C LEU A 54 2.13 1.88 8.77
N VAL A 55 1.44 2.96 9.15
CA VAL A 55 1.98 4.31 9.22
C VAL A 55 1.84 4.83 10.65
N ARG A 56 2.84 5.55 11.15
CA ARG A 56 2.74 6.23 12.43
C ARG A 56 1.54 7.17 12.44
N ASP A 57 0.83 7.24 13.56
CA ASP A 57 -0.40 8.04 13.67
C ASP A 57 -0.18 9.52 13.34
N ASP A 58 0.91 10.11 13.82
CA ASP A 58 1.23 11.53 13.57
C ASP A 58 1.53 11.80 12.10
N VAL A 59 2.25 10.90 11.45
CA VAL A 59 2.57 10.99 10.03
C VAL A 59 1.32 10.82 9.19
N LEU A 60 0.47 9.87 9.51
CA LEU A 60 -0.80 9.67 8.81
C LEU A 60 -1.70 10.90 8.91
N ARG A 61 -1.79 11.52 10.08
CA ARG A 61 -2.55 12.76 10.28
C ARG A 61 -1.99 13.90 9.44
N GLU A 62 -0.67 14.08 9.44
CA GLU A 62 -0.02 15.11 8.63
C GLU A 62 -0.33 14.92 7.15
N LEU A 63 -0.17 13.72 6.62
CA LEU A 63 -0.46 13.41 5.22
C LEU A 63 -1.93 13.62 4.89
N THR A 64 -2.82 13.24 5.78
CA THR A 64 -4.27 13.40 5.59
C THR A 64 -4.69 14.86 5.60
N TYR A 65 -4.18 15.65 6.55
CA TYR A 65 -4.60 17.04 6.73
C TYR A 65 -4.00 17.98 5.69
N THR A 66 -2.80 17.68 5.19
CA THR A 66 -2.12 18.52 4.20
C THR A 66 -2.38 18.12 2.76
N ASN A 67 -2.76 16.86 2.52
CA ASN A 67 -2.91 16.25 1.18
C ASN A 67 -1.62 16.34 0.35
N ARG A 68 -0.46 16.48 1.00
CA ARG A 68 0.80 16.57 0.26
C ARG A 68 1.09 15.27 -0.48
N GLU A 69 1.70 15.41 -1.64
CA GLU A 69 2.24 14.27 -2.36
C GLU A 69 3.50 13.73 -1.68
N PHE A 70 3.70 12.44 -1.76
CA PHE A 70 4.96 11.80 -1.43
C PHE A 70 5.32 10.79 -2.52
N SER A 71 6.60 10.51 -2.67
CA SER A 71 7.10 9.60 -3.69
C SER A 71 7.02 8.14 -3.24
N GLY A 72 7.17 7.22 -4.20
CA GLY A 72 7.34 5.81 -3.88
C GLY A 72 8.59 5.57 -3.02
N THR A 73 9.66 6.33 -3.23
CA THR A 73 10.86 6.27 -2.38
C THR A 73 10.52 6.60 -0.93
N ASP A 74 9.77 7.68 -0.70
CA ASP A 74 9.36 8.08 0.64
C ASP A 74 8.37 7.09 1.26
N ALA A 75 7.56 6.44 0.43
CA ALA A 75 6.55 5.48 0.88
C ALA A 75 7.14 4.34 1.71
N LYS A 76 8.37 3.93 1.45
CA LYS A 76 9.04 2.89 2.23
C LYS A 76 9.26 3.33 3.68
N ASP A 77 9.81 4.51 3.88
CA ASP A 77 10.07 5.05 5.21
C ASP A 77 8.78 5.41 5.95
N LEU A 78 7.76 5.85 5.22
CA LEU A 78 6.46 6.18 5.79
C LEU A 78 5.65 4.95 6.22
N GLY A 79 5.92 3.79 5.62
CA GLY A 79 5.22 2.55 5.96
C GLY A 79 4.24 2.03 4.91
N PHE A 80 4.03 2.75 3.81
CA PHE A 80 3.11 2.31 2.74
C PHE A 80 3.70 1.22 1.85
N ALA A 81 5.01 1.25 1.60
CA ALA A 81 5.66 0.29 0.71
C ALA A 81 6.30 -0.87 1.48
N THR A 82 6.09 -2.08 1.00
CA THR A 82 6.88 -3.25 1.43
C THR A 82 8.24 -3.21 0.75
N TYR A 83 8.24 -2.98 -0.56
CA TYR A 83 9.46 -2.83 -1.37
C TYR A 83 9.32 -1.63 -2.31
N VAL A 84 10.45 -1.05 -2.65
CA VAL A 84 10.56 -0.03 -3.71
C VAL A 84 11.39 -0.62 -4.83
N ASP A 85 10.85 -0.61 -6.05
CA ASP A 85 11.52 -1.20 -7.22
C ASP A 85 11.11 -0.43 -8.47
N PRO A 86 12.06 -0.02 -9.34
CA PRO A 86 11.73 0.68 -10.58
C PRO A 86 10.90 -0.16 -11.55
N ASN A 87 10.86 -1.48 -11.37
CA ASN A 87 9.98 -2.37 -12.11
C ASN A 87 9.06 -3.13 -11.15
N PRO A 88 8.02 -2.47 -10.60
CA PRO A 88 7.20 -3.05 -9.55
C PRO A 88 6.43 -4.30 -10.02
N VAL A 89 6.01 -4.34 -11.28
CA VAL A 89 5.28 -5.51 -11.83
C VAL A 89 6.18 -6.74 -11.87
N ALA A 90 7.41 -6.61 -12.37
CA ALA A 90 8.35 -7.73 -12.41
C ALA A 90 8.69 -8.24 -11.01
N ARG A 91 8.91 -7.33 -10.06
CA ARG A 91 9.16 -7.70 -8.67
C ARG A 91 7.96 -8.40 -8.04
N ALA A 92 6.76 -7.87 -8.25
CA ALA A 92 5.53 -8.48 -7.75
C ALA A 92 5.32 -9.88 -8.33
N MET A 93 5.57 -10.07 -9.62
CA MET A 93 5.46 -11.38 -10.27
C MET A 93 6.47 -12.38 -9.71
N ALA A 94 7.69 -11.94 -9.41
CA ALA A 94 8.71 -12.80 -8.78
C ALA A 94 8.28 -13.25 -7.36
N ILE A 95 7.71 -12.33 -6.58
CA ILE A 95 7.18 -12.65 -5.24
C ILE A 95 6.00 -13.61 -5.37
N ALA A 96 5.10 -13.37 -6.31
CA ALA A 96 3.94 -14.24 -6.54
C ALA A 96 4.37 -15.66 -6.93
N ALA A 97 5.39 -15.80 -7.78
CA ALA A 97 5.93 -17.11 -8.16
C ALA A 97 6.54 -17.83 -6.96
N ASP A 98 7.26 -17.12 -6.12
CA ASP A 98 7.81 -17.71 -4.88
C ASP A 98 6.70 -18.19 -3.94
N ILE A 99 5.66 -17.39 -3.74
CA ILE A 99 4.50 -17.75 -2.93
C ILE A 99 3.79 -18.99 -3.53
N ALA A 100 3.61 -19.02 -4.85
CA ALA A 100 2.94 -20.12 -5.54
C ALA A 100 3.67 -21.46 -5.38
N ASN A 101 4.96 -21.43 -5.11
CA ASN A 101 5.76 -22.63 -4.85
C ASN A 101 5.66 -23.13 -3.40
N ARG A 102 4.90 -22.47 -2.54
CA ARG A 102 4.67 -22.85 -1.15
C ARG A 102 3.38 -23.66 -1.01
N ASN A 103 3.13 -24.20 0.18
CA ASN A 103 1.93 -24.98 0.45
C ASN A 103 0.67 -24.08 0.39
N PRO A 104 -0.28 -24.34 -0.53
CA PRO A 104 -1.43 -23.45 -0.72
C PRO A 104 -2.40 -23.46 0.48
N THR A 105 -2.55 -24.57 1.16
CA THR A 105 -3.43 -24.67 2.35
C THR A 105 -2.87 -23.85 3.51
N ALA A 106 -1.57 -23.95 3.75
CA ALA A 106 -0.88 -23.16 4.78
C ALA A 106 -0.93 -21.67 4.45
N GLN A 107 -0.75 -21.28 3.18
CA GLN A 107 -0.85 -19.88 2.74
C GLN A 107 -2.24 -19.32 3.04
N ARG A 108 -3.29 -20.05 2.71
CA ARG A 108 -4.66 -19.60 2.97
C ARG A 108 -4.96 -19.49 4.46
N ALA A 109 -4.47 -20.42 5.27
CA ALA A 109 -4.63 -20.38 6.72
C ALA A 109 -3.90 -19.17 7.32
N ALA A 110 -2.67 -18.89 6.90
CA ALA A 110 -1.90 -17.75 7.35
C ALA A 110 -2.58 -16.42 6.97
N ALA A 111 -3.12 -16.31 5.76
CA ALA A 111 -3.85 -15.13 5.32
C ALA A 111 -5.08 -14.87 6.20
N ARG A 112 -5.84 -15.91 6.54
CA ARG A 112 -7.01 -15.75 7.44
C ARG A 112 -6.60 -15.29 8.83
N LEU A 113 -5.53 -15.85 9.37
CA LEU A 113 -5.05 -15.47 10.71
C LEU A 113 -4.50 -14.05 10.76
N SER A 114 -3.76 -13.63 9.74
CA SER A 114 -3.14 -12.30 9.69
C SER A 114 -4.15 -11.17 9.42
N ASN A 115 -5.32 -11.49 8.88
CA ASN A 115 -6.37 -10.51 8.57
C ASN A 115 -7.46 -10.38 9.64
N ARG A 116 -7.21 -10.90 10.81
CA ARG A 116 -8.14 -10.76 11.95
C ARG A 116 -7.98 -9.44 12.67
#